data_2c5d16f1eb3d0c952710b44d28c17220
#
_entry.id   2c5d16f1eb3d0c952710b44d28c17220
#
_cell.length_a   1.000
_cell.length_b   1.000
_cell.length_c   1.000
_cell.angle_alpha   90.00
_cell.angle_beta   90.00
_cell.angle_gamma   90.00
#
_symmetry.space_group_name_H-M   'P 1'
#
loop_
_entity.id
_entity.type
_entity.pdbx_description
1 polymer ?
#
loop_
_entity_poly.entity_id
_entity_poly.type
_entity_poly.pdbx_seq_one_letter_code
_entity_poly.pdbx_strand_id
1 'polypeptide(L)'
;YLIKALDSIIIPMPKITKGHIITQNLDGTDHLDCLYRISLKALIYNEAGQILVVREIDRTYWDLPGGGMDFGETIESSLKRELLEEVGYKGDLRYQLFDASDEMYIERIDANQICFYCRVWPDNFEFIPGEEGDEVVFIDPEELLLQKSEVDAPARAHAAHVKWQELHSEIMQ
;
A
#
# COMPACT_ATOMS: atom_id res chain seq x y z
N TYR A 1 12.14 -30.27 -44.29
CA TYR A 1 11.21 -31.21 -43.64
C TYR A 1 11.41 -31.20 -42.10
N LEU A 2 11.22 -30.04 -41.47
CA LEU A 2 11.21 -29.94 -39.99
C LEU A 2 10.51 -28.65 -39.51
N ILE A 3 9.44 -28.26 -40.21
CA ILE A 3 8.54 -27.18 -39.79
C ILE A 3 7.10 -27.72 -39.86
N LYS A 4 6.77 -28.64 -39.00
CA LYS A 4 5.40 -29.06 -38.71
C LYS A 4 5.36 -29.75 -37.36
N ALA A 5 5.50 -29.01 -36.28
CA ALA A 5 5.10 -29.42 -34.93
C ALA A 5 5.17 -28.25 -33.93
N LEU A 6 4.71 -27.06 -34.35
CA LEU A 6 4.30 -26.00 -33.42
C LEU A 6 2.79 -25.83 -33.53
N ASP A 7 2.08 -26.96 -33.69
CA ASP A 7 0.63 -26.95 -33.53
C ASP A 7 0.33 -26.71 -32.04
N SER A 8 0.07 -25.40 -31.78
CA SER A 8 -0.82 -24.94 -30.72
C SER A 8 -0.73 -25.71 -29.41
N ILE A 9 0.29 -25.41 -28.61
CA ILE A 9 0.15 -25.51 -27.17
C ILE A 9 -0.88 -24.42 -26.82
N ILE A 10 -2.14 -24.81 -26.78
CA ILE A 10 -3.20 -23.96 -26.21
C ILE A 10 -2.92 -23.96 -24.71
N ILE A 11 -2.17 -22.97 -24.24
CA ILE A 11 -2.08 -22.70 -22.80
C ILE A 11 -3.47 -22.23 -22.39
N PRO A 12 -4.21 -23.02 -21.60
CA PRO A 12 -5.52 -22.59 -21.16
C PRO A 12 -5.38 -21.28 -20.41
N MET A 13 -6.24 -20.32 -20.74
CA MET A 13 -6.27 -19.04 -20.03
C MET A 13 -6.50 -19.30 -18.54
N PRO A 14 -5.69 -18.72 -17.65
CA PRO A 14 -5.87 -18.90 -16.22
C PRO A 14 -7.26 -18.41 -15.80
N LYS A 15 -7.92 -19.19 -14.96
CA LYS A 15 -9.20 -18.84 -14.37
C LYS A 15 -8.95 -18.16 -13.03
N ILE A 16 -9.44 -16.92 -12.89
CA ILE A 16 -9.36 -16.15 -11.64
C ILE A 16 -10.65 -16.40 -10.85
N THR A 17 -10.51 -16.79 -9.58
CA THR A 17 -11.63 -16.98 -8.66
C THR A 17 -11.18 -16.58 -7.25
N LYS A 18 -11.87 -15.62 -6.61
CA LYS A 18 -11.58 -15.13 -5.25
C LYS A 18 -10.09 -14.80 -5.03
N GLY A 19 -9.50 -14.04 -5.93
CA GLY A 19 -8.09 -13.66 -5.87
C GLY A 19 -7.10 -14.80 -6.17
N HIS A 20 -7.57 -15.95 -6.63
CA HIS A 20 -6.72 -17.08 -6.98
C HIS A 20 -6.67 -17.31 -8.48
N ILE A 21 -5.49 -17.68 -8.96
CA ILE A 21 -5.28 -18.13 -10.34
C ILE A 21 -5.16 -19.65 -10.34
N ILE A 22 -5.95 -20.31 -11.16
CA ILE A 22 -5.81 -21.74 -11.41
C ILE A 22 -5.08 -21.90 -12.73
N THR A 23 -3.87 -22.43 -12.68
CA THR A 23 -3.04 -22.75 -13.85
C THR A 23 -2.78 -24.25 -13.90
N GLN A 24 -2.41 -24.76 -15.06
CA GLN A 24 -1.96 -26.14 -15.20
C GLN A 24 -0.45 -26.22 -15.26
N ASN A 25 0.12 -27.14 -14.49
CA ASN A 25 1.51 -27.53 -14.61
C ASN A 25 1.74 -28.31 -15.92
N LEU A 26 3.00 -28.47 -16.31
CA LEU A 26 3.37 -29.23 -17.53
C LEU A 26 2.96 -30.70 -17.46
N ASP A 27 2.75 -31.25 -16.27
CA ASP A 27 2.26 -32.61 -16.04
C ASP A 27 0.73 -32.75 -16.04
N GLY A 28 0.02 -31.63 -16.29
CA GLY A 28 -1.45 -31.57 -16.32
C GLY A 28 -2.12 -31.44 -14.96
N THR A 29 -1.36 -31.33 -13.86
CA THR A 29 -1.92 -31.06 -12.53
C THR A 29 -2.29 -29.58 -12.39
N ASP A 30 -3.38 -29.31 -11.66
CA ASP A 30 -3.76 -27.93 -11.34
C ASP A 30 -2.79 -27.31 -10.33
N HIS A 31 -2.39 -26.09 -10.61
CA HIS A 31 -1.62 -25.25 -9.69
C HIS A 31 -2.48 -24.06 -9.25
N LEU A 32 -2.60 -23.88 -7.94
CA LEU A 32 -3.28 -22.74 -7.34
C LEU A 32 -2.26 -21.68 -7.01
N ASP A 33 -2.41 -20.51 -7.59
CA ASP A 33 -1.62 -19.32 -7.29
C ASP A 33 -2.52 -18.17 -6.82
N CYS A 34 -1.96 -17.12 -6.29
CA CYS A 34 -2.70 -16.00 -5.72
C CYS A 34 -2.34 -14.70 -6.41
N LEU A 35 -3.37 -13.92 -6.77
CA LEU A 35 -3.18 -12.54 -7.21
C LEU A 35 -3.18 -11.63 -6.00
N TYR A 36 -2.12 -10.86 -5.86
CA TYR A 36 -2.01 -9.84 -4.84
C TYR A 36 -2.05 -8.44 -5.45
N ARG A 37 -2.95 -7.61 -4.94
CA ARG A 37 -2.85 -6.17 -5.11
C ARG A 37 -1.79 -5.66 -4.14
N ILE A 38 -0.85 -4.88 -4.63
CA ILE A 38 0.09 -4.15 -3.80
C ILE A 38 -0.49 -2.77 -3.50
N SER A 39 -0.49 -2.39 -2.24
CA SER A 39 -0.87 -1.06 -1.78
C SER A 39 0.28 -0.45 -0.98
N LEU A 40 0.39 0.86 -1.01
CA LEU A 40 1.40 1.63 -0.29
C LEU A 40 0.70 2.60 0.65
N LYS A 41 1.21 2.73 1.88
CA LYS A 41 0.78 3.75 2.83
C LYS A 41 1.96 4.58 3.31
N ALA A 42 1.82 5.90 3.23
CA ALA A 42 2.86 6.85 3.57
C ALA A 42 2.74 7.31 5.03
N LEU A 43 3.72 6.99 5.85
CA LEU A 43 3.85 7.50 7.21
C LEU A 43 4.71 8.76 7.19
N ILE A 44 4.09 9.92 7.37
CA ILE A 44 4.72 11.23 7.34
C ILE A 44 4.56 11.88 8.72
N TYR A 45 5.67 12.31 9.31
CA TYR A 45 5.65 13.08 10.56
C TYR A 45 6.02 14.54 10.29
N ASN A 46 5.37 15.46 11.00
CA ASN A 46 5.84 16.84 11.12
C ASN A 46 6.94 16.97 12.20
N GLU A 47 7.44 18.18 12.39
CA GLU A 47 8.48 18.49 13.39
C GLU A 47 8.00 18.25 14.84
N ALA A 48 6.70 18.30 15.10
CA ALA A 48 6.12 18.01 16.41
C ALA A 48 5.93 16.49 16.66
N GLY A 49 6.24 15.63 15.68
CA GLY A 49 6.05 14.18 15.77
C GLY A 49 4.61 13.72 15.49
N GLN A 50 3.74 14.61 15.02
CA GLN A 50 2.38 14.27 14.64
C GLN A 50 2.38 13.62 13.25
N ILE A 51 1.42 12.72 13.02
CA ILE A 51 1.27 11.94 11.80
C ILE A 51 0.28 12.63 10.85
N LEU A 52 0.67 12.76 9.58
CA LEU A 52 -0.25 13.17 8.52
C LEU A 52 -1.27 12.07 8.28
N VAL A 53 -2.53 12.44 8.36
CA VAL A 53 -3.65 11.56 8.03
C VAL A 53 -4.62 12.28 7.10
N VAL A 54 -5.32 11.51 6.31
CA VAL A 54 -6.35 11.95 5.39
C VAL A 54 -7.67 11.27 5.71
N ARG A 55 -8.75 12.00 5.53
CA ARG A 55 -10.07 11.42 5.42
C ARG A 55 -10.50 11.55 3.97
N GLU A 56 -10.62 10.42 3.28
CA GLU A 56 -11.13 10.38 1.92
C GLU A 56 -12.61 10.80 1.87
N ILE A 57 -13.04 11.27 0.71
CA ILE A 57 -14.46 11.57 0.44
C ILE A 57 -15.30 10.31 0.73
N ASP A 58 -16.43 10.52 1.41
CA ASP A 58 -17.35 9.43 1.84
C ASP A 58 -16.80 8.47 2.91
N ARG A 59 -15.66 8.79 3.55
CA ARG A 59 -15.13 8.03 4.70
C ARG A 59 -15.38 8.77 6.01
N THR A 60 -15.48 8.00 7.08
CA THR A 60 -15.71 8.53 8.45
C THR A 60 -14.50 8.36 9.37
N TYR A 61 -13.41 7.79 8.86
CA TYR A 61 -12.20 7.49 9.62
C TYR A 61 -10.97 8.12 8.96
N TRP A 62 -9.95 8.32 9.77
CA TRP A 62 -8.64 8.76 9.34
C TRP A 62 -7.81 7.58 8.86
N ASP A 63 -7.12 7.73 7.75
CA ASP A 63 -6.15 6.77 7.23
C ASP A 63 -4.83 7.45 6.90
N LEU A 64 -3.78 6.67 6.72
CA LEU A 64 -2.54 7.16 6.11
C LEU A 64 -2.79 7.43 4.63
N PRO A 65 -2.22 8.50 4.06
CA PRO A 65 -2.29 8.73 2.64
C PRO A 65 -1.63 7.59 1.87
N GLY A 66 -2.24 7.20 0.75
CA GLY A 66 -1.75 6.13 -0.12
C GLY A 66 -2.78 5.07 -0.46
N GLY A 67 -2.55 4.40 -1.58
CA GLY A 67 -3.46 3.40 -2.15
C GLY A 67 -2.74 2.34 -2.97
N GLY A 68 -3.45 1.77 -3.90
CA GLY A 68 -2.94 0.66 -4.69
C GLY A 68 -2.02 1.10 -5.82
N MET A 69 -0.91 0.40 -6.00
CA MET A 69 -0.03 0.61 -7.15
C MET A 69 -0.75 0.29 -8.45
N ASP A 70 -0.57 1.11 -9.46
CA ASP A 70 -1.02 0.86 -10.81
C ASP A 70 0.03 0.11 -11.63
N PHE A 71 -0.43 -0.50 -12.72
CA PHE A 71 0.45 -1.27 -13.60
C PHE A 71 1.54 -0.36 -14.19
N GLY A 72 2.80 -0.79 -14.00
CA GLY A 72 3.97 -0.07 -14.51
C GLY A 72 4.51 1.01 -13.58
N GLU A 73 3.87 1.27 -12.45
CA GLU A 73 4.40 2.20 -11.45
C GLU A 73 5.60 1.63 -10.69
N THR A 74 6.47 2.52 -10.27
CA THR A 74 7.44 2.29 -9.19
C THR A 74 6.82 2.66 -7.85
N ILE A 75 7.43 2.23 -6.75
CA ILE A 75 6.99 2.66 -5.40
C ILE A 75 6.99 4.19 -5.29
N GLU A 76 8.04 4.85 -5.80
CA GLU A 76 8.13 6.31 -5.75
C GLU A 76 7.02 7.00 -6.55
N SER A 77 6.79 6.53 -7.80
CA SER A 77 5.74 7.15 -8.64
C SER A 77 4.35 6.93 -8.08
N SER A 78 4.09 5.76 -7.50
CA SER A 78 2.81 5.47 -6.83
C SER A 78 2.61 6.34 -5.59
N LEU A 79 3.62 6.47 -4.73
CA LEU A 79 3.56 7.37 -3.58
C LEU A 79 3.32 8.83 -3.99
N LYS A 80 4.01 9.32 -5.04
CA LYS A 80 3.81 10.68 -5.55
C LYS A 80 2.40 10.90 -6.09
N ARG A 81 1.86 9.93 -6.82
CA ARG A 81 0.48 10.00 -7.35
C ARG A 81 -0.55 10.03 -6.22
N GLU A 82 -0.49 9.07 -5.30
CA GLU A 82 -1.43 8.99 -4.17
C GLU A 82 -1.36 10.24 -3.27
N LEU A 83 -0.15 10.72 -2.98
CA LEU A 83 0.01 11.96 -2.20
C LEU A 83 -0.53 13.19 -2.92
N LEU A 84 -0.49 13.22 -4.27
CA LEU A 84 -1.12 14.28 -5.03
C LEU A 84 -2.64 14.17 -4.99
N GLU A 85 -3.20 12.98 -5.18
CA GLU A 85 -4.63 12.70 -5.29
C GLU A 85 -5.35 12.90 -3.96
N GLU A 86 -4.76 12.47 -2.85
CA GLU A 86 -5.40 12.52 -1.53
C GLU A 86 -5.05 13.78 -0.72
N VAL A 87 -3.79 14.21 -0.73
CA VAL A 87 -3.28 15.29 0.13
C VAL A 87 -2.66 16.47 -0.66
N GLY A 88 -2.90 16.54 -1.97
CA GLY A 88 -2.51 17.65 -2.84
C GLY A 88 -1.01 17.94 -2.93
N TYR A 89 -0.17 17.01 -2.47
CA TYR A 89 1.28 17.19 -2.40
C TYR A 89 1.94 17.09 -3.78
N LYS A 90 2.81 18.06 -4.11
CA LYS A 90 3.47 18.16 -5.43
C LYS A 90 4.99 18.17 -5.35
N GLY A 91 5.56 18.04 -4.15
CA GLY A 91 7.00 18.12 -3.94
C GLY A 91 7.75 16.82 -4.25
N ASP A 92 9.06 16.85 -4.04
CA ASP A 92 9.89 15.66 -4.03
C ASP A 92 9.85 14.95 -2.68
N LEU A 93 10.16 13.68 -2.67
CA LEU A 93 10.15 12.89 -1.46
C LEU A 93 11.29 11.87 -1.44
N ARG A 94 11.68 11.49 -0.23
CA ARG A 94 12.46 10.27 0.03
C ARG A 94 11.57 9.31 0.80
N TYR A 95 11.76 8.03 0.61
CA TYR A 95 10.99 7.02 1.31
C TYR A 95 11.83 5.83 1.73
N GLN A 96 11.35 5.09 2.71
CA GLN A 96 11.91 3.83 3.16
C GLN A 96 10.77 2.89 3.54
N LEU A 97 10.79 1.69 2.99
CA LEU A 97 9.92 0.62 3.43
C LEU A 97 10.35 0.17 4.82
N PHE A 98 9.42 0.02 5.75
CA PHE A 98 9.74 -0.41 7.11
C PHE A 98 8.86 -1.57 7.60
N ASP A 99 7.69 -1.78 6.98
CA ASP A 99 6.78 -2.85 7.38
C ASP A 99 5.84 -3.24 6.25
N ALA A 100 5.15 -4.36 6.39
CA ALA A 100 4.09 -4.81 5.51
C ALA A 100 2.95 -5.43 6.33
N SER A 101 1.72 -5.27 5.86
CA SER A 101 0.57 -5.96 6.47
C SER A 101 0.60 -7.45 6.18
N ASP A 102 -0.11 -8.22 7.00
CA ASP A 102 -0.56 -9.54 6.61
C ASP A 102 -1.49 -9.46 5.39
N GLU A 103 -1.71 -10.62 4.76
CA GLU A 103 -2.65 -10.77 3.67
C GLU A 103 -4.06 -10.35 4.11
N MET A 104 -4.71 -9.54 3.28
CA MET A 104 -6.09 -9.12 3.46
C MET A 104 -6.87 -9.30 2.16
N TYR A 105 -7.97 -10.04 2.22
CA TYR A 105 -8.87 -10.17 1.08
C TYR A 105 -9.76 -8.93 0.95
N ILE A 106 -9.74 -8.31 -0.22
CA ILE A 106 -10.56 -7.14 -0.55
C ILE A 106 -11.70 -7.58 -1.45
N GLU A 107 -12.89 -7.75 -0.86
CA GLU A 107 -14.06 -8.26 -1.56
C GLU A 107 -14.45 -7.39 -2.78
N ARG A 108 -14.35 -6.06 -2.65
CA ARG A 108 -14.69 -5.11 -3.72
C ARG A 108 -13.95 -5.33 -5.03
N ILE A 109 -12.72 -5.82 -4.97
CA ILE A 109 -11.87 -6.04 -6.15
C ILE A 109 -11.58 -7.53 -6.39
N ASP A 110 -12.16 -8.42 -5.58
CA ASP A 110 -11.95 -9.88 -5.63
C ASP A 110 -10.45 -10.27 -5.68
N ALA A 111 -9.64 -9.63 -4.84
CA ALA A 111 -8.20 -9.87 -4.78
C ALA A 111 -7.68 -9.81 -3.35
N ASN A 112 -6.59 -10.55 -3.11
CA ASN A 112 -5.81 -10.38 -1.89
C ASN A 112 -4.93 -9.14 -2.01
N GLN A 113 -4.71 -8.46 -0.90
CA GLN A 113 -3.89 -7.26 -0.82
C GLN A 113 -2.81 -7.42 0.24
N ILE A 114 -1.62 -6.95 -0.08
CA ILE A 114 -0.55 -6.67 0.88
C ILE A 114 -0.30 -5.17 0.83
N CYS A 115 -0.32 -4.54 2.00
CA CYS A 115 -0.01 -3.13 2.14
C CYS A 115 1.42 -2.98 2.65
N PHE A 116 2.25 -2.24 1.92
CA PHE A 116 3.58 -1.84 2.38
C PHE A 116 3.52 -0.47 3.03
N TYR A 117 4.13 -0.35 4.19
CA TYR A 117 4.24 0.90 4.93
C TYR A 117 5.59 1.56 4.64
N CYS A 118 5.52 2.80 4.19
CA CYS A 118 6.67 3.62 3.82
C CYS A 118 6.81 4.79 4.79
N ARG A 119 7.94 4.91 5.48
CA ARG A 119 8.32 6.19 6.08
C ARG A 119 8.68 7.15 4.94
N VAL A 120 7.99 8.27 4.85
CA VAL A 120 8.19 9.26 3.80
C VAL A 120 8.69 10.56 4.42
N TRP A 121 9.70 11.16 3.78
CA TRP A 121 10.25 12.47 4.10
C TRP A 121 10.00 13.40 2.91
N PRO A 122 8.94 14.24 2.99
CA PRO A 122 8.66 15.23 1.96
C PRO A 122 9.70 16.35 2.01
N ASP A 123 9.92 17.04 0.92
CA ASP A 123 10.80 18.21 0.85
C ASP A 123 10.16 19.49 1.37
N ASN A 124 8.83 19.50 1.50
CA ASN A 124 8.04 20.57 2.12
C ASN A 124 6.79 19.99 2.80
N PHE A 125 6.05 20.81 3.53
CA PHE A 125 4.84 20.43 4.27
C PHE A 125 3.58 21.16 3.76
N GLU A 126 3.50 21.37 2.45
CA GLU A 126 2.34 21.98 1.80
C GLU A 126 1.31 20.90 1.46
N PHE A 127 0.49 20.53 2.44
CA PHE A 127 -0.59 19.55 2.29
C PHE A 127 -1.94 20.24 2.34
N ILE A 128 -2.79 19.92 1.38
CA ILE A 128 -4.18 20.36 1.27
C ILE A 128 -5.00 19.18 0.78
N PRO A 129 -6.32 19.12 1.03
CA PRO A 129 -7.15 18.09 0.41
C PRO A 129 -6.96 18.05 -1.12
N GLY A 130 -6.64 16.86 -1.64
CA GLY A 130 -6.56 16.61 -3.07
C GLY A 130 -7.94 16.30 -3.68
N GLU A 131 -7.95 15.67 -4.86
CA GLU A 131 -9.22 15.35 -5.54
C GLU A 131 -10.00 14.24 -4.82
N GLU A 132 -9.32 13.34 -4.11
CA GLU A 132 -9.92 12.22 -3.37
C GLU A 132 -9.99 12.48 -1.85
N GLY A 133 -9.29 13.50 -1.34
CA GLY A 133 -9.27 13.87 0.07
C GLY A 133 -10.39 14.85 0.44
N ASP A 134 -11.07 14.59 1.56
CA ASP A 134 -12.05 15.53 2.16
C ASP A 134 -11.37 16.44 3.19
N GLU A 135 -10.52 15.86 4.04
CA GLU A 135 -9.79 16.57 5.09
C GLU A 135 -8.40 15.99 5.29
N VAL A 136 -7.42 16.86 5.51
CA VAL A 136 -6.01 16.51 5.74
C VAL A 136 -5.54 17.20 7.00
N VAL A 137 -5.03 16.44 7.96
CA VAL A 137 -4.57 16.97 9.25
C VAL A 137 -3.34 16.22 9.76
N PHE A 138 -2.61 16.85 10.69
CA PHE A 138 -1.61 16.18 11.51
C PHE A 138 -2.20 15.86 12.88
N ILE A 139 -2.19 14.59 13.27
CA ILE A 139 -2.74 14.10 14.54
C ILE A 139 -1.63 13.48 15.38
N ASP A 140 -1.72 13.66 16.69
CA ASP A 140 -0.81 13.03 17.65
C ASP A 140 -1.00 11.51 17.62
N PRO A 141 0.07 10.70 17.58
CA PRO A 141 -0.02 9.25 17.61
C PRO A 141 -0.84 8.70 18.78
N GLU A 142 -0.75 9.32 19.96
CA GLU A 142 -1.52 8.89 21.13
C GLU A 142 -3.02 9.13 20.94
N GLU A 143 -3.40 10.22 20.29
CA GLU A 143 -4.80 10.52 19.97
C GLU A 143 -5.37 9.52 18.96
N LEU A 144 -4.58 9.13 17.96
CA LEU A 144 -4.97 8.09 16.98
C LEU A 144 -5.22 6.73 17.65
N LEU A 145 -4.46 6.37 18.68
CA LEU A 145 -4.69 5.15 19.46
C LEU A 145 -6.00 5.16 20.25
N LEU A 146 -6.48 6.34 20.64
CA LEU A 146 -7.73 6.50 21.39
C LEU A 146 -8.97 6.50 20.49
N GLN A 147 -8.80 6.78 19.22
CA GLN A 147 -9.89 6.74 18.25
C GLN A 147 -10.24 5.28 17.96
N LYS A 148 -11.38 4.81 18.47
CA LYS A 148 -11.96 3.51 18.11
C LYS A 148 -12.48 3.56 16.67
N SER A 149 -11.59 3.58 15.71
CA SER A 149 -11.97 3.46 14.31
C SER A 149 -11.93 1.99 13.89
N GLU A 150 -12.74 1.61 12.92
CA GLU A 150 -12.67 0.29 12.27
C GLU A 150 -11.33 0.08 11.54
N VAL A 151 -10.62 1.19 11.29
CA VAL A 151 -9.30 1.23 10.65
C VAL A 151 -8.31 1.85 11.62
N ASP A 152 -7.44 1.04 12.17
CA ASP A 152 -6.36 1.43 13.08
C ASP A 152 -5.00 1.54 12.36
N ALA A 153 -5.02 1.63 11.01
CA ALA A 153 -3.84 1.61 10.18
C ALA A 153 -2.77 2.68 10.56
N PRO A 154 -3.13 3.95 10.83
CA PRO A 154 -2.16 4.96 11.25
C PRO A 154 -1.46 4.61 12.57
N ALA A 155 -2.22 4.15 13.56
CA ALA A 155 -1.68 3.79 14.87
C ALA A 155 -0.78 2.55 14.80
N ARG A 156 -1.18 1.53 14.04
CA ARG A 156 -0.37 0.32 13.82
C ARG A 156 0.92 0.63 13.07
N ALA A 157 0.86 1.43 12.03
CA ALA A 157 2.04 1.84 11.27
C ALA A 157 3.02 2.64 12.14
N HIS A 158 2.51 3.53 13.01
CA HIS A 158 3.34 4.23 13.97
C HIS A 158 4.07 3.26 14.92
N ALA A 159 3.33 2.34 15.55
CA ALA A 159 3.90 1.35 16.46
C ALA A 159 4.95 0.45 15.78
N ALA A 160 4.68 0.00 14.55
CA ALA A 160 5.61 -0.76 13.74
C ALA A 160 6.88 0.04 13.40
N HIS A 161 6.73 1.32 13.05
CA HIS A 161 7.87 2.19 12.76
C HIS A 161 8.74 2.46 14.00
N VAL A 162 8.17 2.67 15.17
CA VAL A 162 8.92 2.82 16.43
C VAL A 162 9.74 1.55 16.71
N LYS A 163 9.11 0.39 16.63
CA LYS A 163 9.80 -0.89 16.79
C LYS A 163 10.92 -1.09 15.76
N TRP A 164 10.68 -0.71 14.51
CA TRP A 164 11.70 -0.76 13.47
C TRP A 164 12.90 0.13 13.79
N GLN A 165 12.67 1.35 14.28
CA GLN A 165 13.74 2.27 14.71
C GLN A 165 14.57 1.70 15.87
N GLU A 166 13.93 1.11 16.88
CA GLU A 166 14.61 0.46 18.01
C GLU A 166 15.55 -0.65 17.53
N LEU A 167 15.05 -1.58 16.71
CA LEU A 167 15.84 -2.68 16.17
C LEU A 167 17.04 -2.20 15.33
N HIS A 168 16.87 -1.15 14.54
CA HIS A 168 17.96 -0.62 13.70
C HIS A 168 18.97 0.18 14.52
N SER A 169 18.57 0.82 15.60
CA SER A 169 19.50 1.50 16.51
C SER A 169 20.41 0.51 17.28
N GLU A 170 19.91 -0.68 17.58
CA GLU A 170 20.71 -1.75 18.22
C GLU A 170 21.73 -2.38 17.25
N ILE A 171 21.42 -2.48 15.97
CA ILE A 171 22.31 -3.05 14.94
C ILE A 171 23.48 -2.11 14.61
N MET A 172 23.29 -0.80 14.77
CA MET A 172 24.28 0.23 14.42
C MET A 172 25.25 0.55 15.56
N GLN A 173 25.10 -0.06 16.73
CA GLN A 173 26.03 0.00 17.87
C GLN A 173 27.02 -1.18 17.85
#